data_bda9e8f91911d9c92c4ebeb9a85544f7
#
_entry.id   bda9e8f91911d9c92c4ebeb9a85544f7
#
_cell.length_a   1.000
_cell.length_b   1.000
_cell.length_c   1.000
_cell.angle_alpha   90.00
_cell.angle_beta   90.00
_cell.angle_gamma   90.00
#
_symmetry.space_group_name_H-M   'P 1'
#
loop_
_entity.id
_entity.type
_entity.pdbx_description
1 polymer ?
#
loop_
_entity_poly.entity_id
_entity_poly.type
_entity_poly.pdbx_seq_one_letter_code
_entity_poly.pdbx_strand_id
1 'polypeptide(L)'
;MIERLYVQNFRCLESLTLDLSDCSSALLVGRNGTGKSAIRSAMAVLQRIGRGSSRVGQLISPSDFSFNRIDRPMRFELEATVAGKRYQYDISFEWPDHFREARILDEKVSVDGINVFARHHSQVRLGSEAEFGLDWHVFALPVINDSPPTRSLHQLKDYLASIVLLTPIPRQMNGFSSQPSVELVEDASNFASCLRALFEKKPAAYGAFDEAIRELIPDFEAIENVERGKDGRQLMVTFGGPGGETSFTIEFDALSDGEKCFFIAAYLQASIAA
;
A
#
# COMPACT_ATOMS: atom_id res chain seq x y z
N MET A 1 -9.06 4.31 -8.40
CA MET A 1 -8.86 2.88 -8.74
C MET A 1 -7.67 2.76 -9.69
N ILE A 2 -6.80 1.76 -9.52
CA ILE A 2 -5.71 1.48 -10.48
C ILE A 2 -6.33 0.84 -11.72
N GLU A 3 -5.99 1.34 -12.89
CA GLU A 3 -6.47 0.82 -14.18
C GLU A 3 -5.38 0.01 -14.89
N ARG A 4 -4.11 0.47 -14.81
CA ARG A 4 -3.00 -0.21 -15.46
C ARG A 4 -1.72 -0.03 -14.65
N LEU A 5 -0.94 -1.11 -14.55
CA LEU A 5 0.44 -1.06 -14.07
C LEU A 5 1.34 -1.69 -15.13
N TYR A 6 2.34 -0.94 -15.59
CA TYR A 6 3.42 -1.46 -16.41
C TYR A 6 4.73 -1.40 -15.63
N VAL A 7 5.50 -2.49 -15.70
CA VAL A 7 6.81 -2.61 -15.04
C VAL A 7 7.78 -3.26 -15.99
N GLN A 8 8.93 -2.64 -16.17
CA GLN A 8 10.01 -3.13 -17.03
C GLN A 8 11.34 -3.15 -16.29
N ASN A 9 12.10 -4.20 -16.52
CA ASN A 9 13.47 -4.40 -15.99
C ASN A 9 13.54 -4.27 -14.46
N PHE A 10 12.57 -4.85 -13.74
CA PHE A 10 12.50 -4.82 -12.28
C PHE A 10 12.43 -6.22 -11.69
N ARG A 11 13.43 -6.62 -10.90
CA ARG A 11 13.56 -7.96 -10.30
C ARG A 11 13.44 -9.07 -11.34
N CYS A 12 12.42 -9.91 -11.27
CA CYS A 12 12.14 -10.94 -12.27
C CYS A 12 11.19 -10.47 -13.39
N LEU A 13 10.77 -9.21 -13.39
CA LEU A 13 9.87 -8.65 -14.38
C LEU A 13 10.66 -7.99 -15.49
N GLU A 14 10.86 -8.71 -16.61
CA GLU A 14 11.51 -8.12 -17.78
C GLU A 14 10.61 -7.10 -18.48
N SER A 15 9.33 -7.45 -18.63
CA SER A 15 8.25 -6.57 -19.10
C SER A 15 6.93 -7.17 -18.69
N LEU A 16 6.18 -6.45 -17.88
CA LEU A 16 4.86 -6.85 -17.40
C LEU A 16 3.88 -5.72 -17.60
N THR A 17 2.74 -6.00 -18.20
CA THR A 17 1.55 -5.15 -18.16
C THR A 17 0.46 -5.87 -17.37
N LEU A 18 -0.03 -5.22 -16.32
CA LEU A 18 -1.20 -5.63 -15.58
C LEU A 18 -2.31 -4.64 -15.91
N ASP A 19 -3.30 -5.10 -16.68
CA ASP A 19 -4.51 -4.35 -17.00
C ASP A 19 -5.58 -4.70 -15.97
N LEU A 20 -6.06 -3.69 -15.25
CA LEU A 20 -7.08 -3.77 -14.23
C LEU A 20 -8.28 -2.87 -14.57
N SER A 21 -8.32 -2.36 -15.80
CA SER A 21 -9.47 -1.64 -16.33
C SER A 21 -10.71 -2.52 -16.17
N ASP A 22 -11.81 -1.98 -15.74
CA ASP A 22 -13.08 -2.71 -15.53
C ASP A 22 -13.07 -3.79 -14.42
N CYS A 23 -11.98 -3.91 -13.63
CA CYS A 23 -11.87 -4.86 -12.53
C CYS A 23 -12.04 -4.17 -11.19
N SER A 24 -13.08 -4.51 -10.41
CA SER A 24 -13.18 -4.10 -8.99
C SER A 24 -12.21 -4.87 -8.10
N SER A 25 -11.86 -6.10 -8.49
CA SER A 25 -10.90 -6.96 -7.79
C SER A 25 -10.17 -7.86 -8.78
N ALA A 26 -8.94 -8.24 -8.47
CA ALA A 26 -8.15 -9.14 -9.29
C ALA A 26 -7.39 -10.15 -8.42
N LEU A 27 -7.38 -11.42 -8.83
CA LEU A 27 -6.61 -12.49 -8.22
C LEU A 27 -5.45 -12.89 -9.12
N LEU A 28 -4.22 -12.72 -8.64
CA LEU A 28 -3.01 -13.12 -9.35
C LEU A 28 -2.59 -14.54 -8.92
N VAL A 29 -2.72 -15.49 -9.83
CA VAL A 29 -2.36 -16.89 -9.63
C VAL A 29 -1.14 -17.25 -10.49
N GLY A 30 -0.23 -18.06 -9.95
CA GLY A 30 0.94 -18.51 -10.68
C GLY A 30 1.93 -19.28 -9.80
N ARG A 31 2.86 -19.99 -10.42
CA ARG A 31 3.92 -20.75 -9.75
C ARG A 31 4.80 -19.84 -8.88
N ASN A 32 5.55 -20.43 -7.94
CA ASN A 32 6.56 -19.69 -7.19
C ASN A 32 7.63 -19.14 -8.16
N GLY A 33 8.11 -17.93 -7.92
CA GLY A 33 9.11 -17.29 -8.78
C GLY A 33 8.55 -16.54 -10.01
N THR A 34 7.24 -16.59 -10.31
CA THR A 34 6.66 -15.92 -11.49
C THR A 34 6.51 -14.40 -11.37
N GLY A 35 6.92 -13.80 -10.25
CA GLY A 35 6.91 -12.34 -10.12
C GLY A 35 5.76 -11.75 -9.31
N LYS A 36 4.86 -12.56 -8.70
CA LYS A 36 3.77 -12.03 -7.85
C LYS A 36 4.26 -11.07 -6.77
N SER A 37 5.31 -11.45 -6.04
CA SER A 37 5.93 -10.59 -5.03
C SER A 37 6.66 -9.38 -5.63
N ALA A 38 7.16 -9.50 -6.87
CA ALA A 38 7.80 -8.38 -7.57
C ALA A 38 6.77 -7.31 -7.94
N ILE A 39 5.54 -7.70 -8.33
CA ILE A 39 4.43 -6.75 -8.56
C ILE A 39 4.13 -5.96 -7.29
N ARG A 40 3.98 -6.65 -6.14
CA ARG A 40 3.80 -5.99 -4.84
C ARG A 40 4.95 -5.03 -4.52
N SER A 41 6.18 -5.43 -4.80
CA SER A 41 7.36 -4.58 -4.57
C SER A 41 7.38 -3.35 -5.48
N ALA A 42 6.93 -3.47 -6.74
CA ALA A 42 6.77 -2.33 -7.64
C ALA A 42 5.73 -1.34 -7.11
N MET A 43 4.60 -1.85 -6.62
CA MET A 43 3.58 -1.04 -5.95
C MET A 43 4.13 -0.36 -4.68
N ALA A 44 4.99 -1.04 -3.91
CA ALA A 44 5.62 -0.47 -2.73
C ALA A 44 6.57 0.69 -3.07
N VAL A 45 7.28 0.65 -4.21
CA VAL A 45 8.08 1.79 -4.70
C VAL A 45 7.16 3.00 -4.93
N LEU A 46 6.07 2.83 -5.66
CA LEU A 46 5.12 3.91 -5.96
C LEU A 46 4.46 4.47 -4.69
N GLN A 47 4.02 3.59 -3.77
CA GLN A 47 3.48 3.97 -2.47
C GLN A 47 4.46 4.84 -1.66
N ARG A 48 5.74 4.42 -1.58
CA ARG A 48 6.77 5.14 -0.82
C ARG A 48 7.10 6.49 -1.45
N ILE A 49 7.04 6.63 -2.78
CA ILE A 49 7.13 7.92 -3.46
C ILE A 49 5.97 8.81 -3.03
N GLY A 50 4.74 8.31 -3.04
CA GLY A 50 3.55 9.03 -2.56
C GLY A 50 3.65 9.46 -1.10
N ARG A 51 4.23 8.62 -0.24
CA ARG A 51 4.50 8.89 1.20
C ARG A 51 5.67 9.85 1.44
N GLY A 52 6.26 10.41 0.39
CA GLY A 52 7.29 11.44 0.51
C GLY A 52 8.74 10.93 0.50
N SER A 53 8.98 9.63 0.21
CA SER A 53 10.36 9.17 -0.02
C SER A 53 10.91 9.88 -1.24
N SER A 54 11.90 10.75 -1.02
CA SER A 54 12.38 11.64 -2.07
C SER A 54 13.66 11.14 -2.76
N ARG A 55 14.41 10.21 -2.15
CA ARG A 55 15.72 9.78 -2.69
C ARG A 55 15.64 8.39 -3.34
N VAL A 56 16.13 8.29 -4.58
CA VAL A 56 16.11 7.06 -5.40
C VAL A 56 16.83 5.91 -4.71
N GLY A 57 18.03 6.14 -4.16
CA GLY A 57 18.82 5.11 -3.49
C GLY A 57 18.19 4.50 -2.25
N GLN A 58 17.10 5.09 -1.72
CA GLN A 58 16.30 4.49 -0.64
C GLN A 58 15.30 3.45 -1.16
N LEU A 59 14.98 3.47 -2.46
CA LEU A 59 13.93 2.65 -3.06
C LEU A 59 14.46 1.66 -4.09
N ILE A 60 15.53 2.01 -4.79
CA ILE A 60 16.07 1.26 -5.92
C ILE A 60 17.55 0.91 -5.66
N SER A 61 17.87 -0.37 -5.77
CA SER A 61 19.21 -0.93 -5.64
C SER A 61 19.64 -1.63 -6.94
N PRO A 62 20.92 -1.96 -7.14
CA PRO A 62 21.38 -2.70 -8.32
C PRO A 62 20.68 -4.05 -8.48
N SER A 63 20.42 -4.74 -7.37
CA SER A 63 19.73 -6.04 -7.35
C SER A 63 18.25 -5.97 -7.74
N ASP A 64 17.66 -4.77 -7.81
CA ASP A 64 16.30 -4.59 -8.30
C ASP A 64 16.21 -4.56 -9.82
N PHE A 65 17.34 -4.36 -10.54
CA PHE A 65 17.37 -4.52 -12.00
C PHE A 65 17.30 -5.99 -12.39
N SER A 66 16.44 -6.32 -13.35
CA SER A 66 16.24 -7.72 -13.80
C SER A 66 17.56 -8.33 -14.26
N PHE A 67 17.93 -9.47 -13.67
CA PHE A 67 19.19 -10.17 -13.94
C PHE A 67 20.43 -9.28 -13.80
N ASN A 68 20.38 -8.25 -12.93
CA ASN A 68 21.42 -7.22 -12.77
C ASN A 68 21.74 -6.46 -14.09
N ARG A 69 20.77 -6.33 -14.99
CA ARG A 69 20.94 -5.60 -16.26
C ARG A 69 20.82 -4.10 -16.03
N ILE A 70 21.82 -3.52 -15.40
CA ILE A 70 21.91 -2.06 -15.15
C ILE A 70 22.16 -1.25 -16.44
N ASP A 71 22.54 -1.91 -17.54
CA ASP A 71 22.72 -1.34 -18.88
C ASP A 71 21.40 -0.94 -19.56
N ARG A 72 20.26 -1.30 -19.00
CA ARG A 72 18.94 -0.99 -19.52
C ARG A 72 18.13 -0.23 -18.49
N PRO A 73 17.33 0.77 -18.92
CA PRO A 73 16.46 1.49 -18.01
C PRO A 73 15.45 0.57 -17.33
N MET A 74 15.18 0.82 -16.03
CA MET A 74 14.05 0.30 -15.31
C MET A 74 12.89 1.29 -15.46
N ARG A 75 11.64 0.81 -15.67
CA ARG A 75 10.51 1.68 -15.92
C ARG A 75 9.26 1.20 -15.18
N PHE A 76 8.53 2.16 -14.61
CA PHE A 76 7.20 1.98 -14.04
C PHE A 76 6.23 2.96 -14.69
N GLU A 77 5.05 2.48 -15.07
CA GLU A 77 3.92 3.30 -15.49
C GLU A 77 2.69 2.89 -14.68
N LEU A 78 2.00 3.87 -14.15
CA LEU A 78 0.75 3.68 -13.44
C LEU A 78 -0.34 4.55 -14.05
N GLU A 79 -1.46 3.92 -14.41
CA GLU A 79 -2.69 4.63 -14.76
C GLU A 79 -3.72 4.37 -13.66
N ALA A 80 -4.36 5.44 -13.20
CA ALA A 80 -5.36 5.36 -12.13
C ALA A 80 -6.42 6.45 -12.27
N THR A 81 -7.66 6.11 -11.94
CA THR A 81 -8.73 7.10 -11.75
C THR A 81 -8.81 7.49 -10.28
N VAL A 82 -8.57 8.77 -10.00
CA VAL A 82 -8.58 9.38 -8.66
C VAL A 82 -9.52 10.57 -8.65
N ALA A 83 -10.52 10.57 -7.78
CA ALA A 83 -11.52 11.64 -7.68
C ALA A 83 -12.16 12.00 -9.05
N GLY A 84 -12.43 11.00 -9.90
CA GLY A 84 -13.05 11.18 -11.21
C GLY A 84 -12.13 11.69 -12.33
N LYS A 85 -10.82 11.80 -12.07
CA LYS A 85 -9.80 12.20 -13.05
C LYS A 85 -8.87 11.04 -13.35
N ARG A 86 -8.43 10.93 -14.60
CA ARG A 86 -7.46 9.92 -15.04
C ARG A 86 -6.04 10.46 -14.88
N TYR A 87 -5.27 9.78 -14.05
CA TYR A 87 -3.86 10.06 -13.81
C TYR A 87 -2.99 9.04 -14.53
N GLN A 88 -1.90 9.53 -15.09
CA GLN A 88 -0.82 8.71 -15.61
C GLN A 88 0.48 9.17 -14.98
N TYR A 89 1.18 8.27 -14.30
CA TYR A 89 2.49 8.51 -13.70
C TYR A 89 3.51 7.56 -14.31
N ASP A 90 4.47 8.11 -15.02
CA ASP A 90 5.55 7.40 -15.67
C ASP A 90 6.87 7.77 -15.00
N ILE A 91 7.68 6.78 -14.64
CA ILE A 91 9.01 7.01 -14.09
C ILE A 91 9.98 5.96 -14.62
N SER A 92 11.20 6.40 -14.96
CA SER A 92 12.27 5.53 -15.38
C SER A 92 13.58 5.85 -14.69
N PHE A 93 14.36 4.81 -14.46
CA PHE A 93 15.64 4.85 -13.77
C PHE A 93 16.73 4.27 -14.66
N GLU A 94 17.92 4.83 -14.56
CA GLU A 94 19.13 4.27 -15.15
C GLU A 94 20.23 4.17 -14.10
N TRP A 95 21.21 3.29 -14.36
CA TRP A 95 22.40 3.15 -13.53
C TRP A 95 23.63 3.44 -14.37
N PRO A 96 24.08 4.71 -14.40
CA PRO A 96 25.24 5.06 -15.22
C PRO A 96 26.53 4.45 -14.67
N ASP A 97 27.49 4.22 -15.55
CA ASP A 97 28.83 3.76 -15.18
C ASP A 97 29.46 4.70 -14.14
N HIS A 98 30.14 4.12 -13.16
CA HIS A 98 30.78 4.82 -12.05
C HIS A 98 29.87 5.51 -11.02
N PHE A 99 28.53 5.41 -11.15
CA PHE A 99 27.60 5.89 -10.14
C PHE A 99 27.36 4.84 -9.05
N ARG A 100 27.14 5.31 -7.81
CA ARG A 100 26.89 4.44 -6.66
C ARG A 100 25.40 4.18 -6.42
N GLU A 101 24.53 4.93 -7.04
CA GLU A 101 23.08 4.82 -6.93
C GLU A 101 22.42 5.10 -8.29
N ALA A 102 21.21 4.53 -8.47
CA ALA A 102 20.40 4.81 -9.64
C ALA A 102 20.01 6.28 -9.68
N ARG A 103 19.82 6.81 -10.86
CA ARG A 103 19.27 8.14 -11.08
C ARG A 103 18.00 8.09 -11.90
N ILE A 104 17.22 9.14 -11.83
CA ILE A 104 16.02 9.30 -12.65
C ILE A 104 16.44 9.67 -14.07
N LEU A 105 15.96 8.89 -15.03
CA LEU A 105 16.08 9.20 -16.46
C LEU A 105 14.92 10.10 -16.85
N ASP A 106 13.68 9.66 -16.64
CA ASP A 106 12.47 10.41 -16.91
C ASP A 106 11.47 10.28 -15.74
N GLU A 107 10.70 11.32 -15.51
CA GLU A 107 9.57 11.31 -14.58
C GLU A 107 8.48 12.23 -15.10
N LYS A 108 7.22 11.74 -15.19
CA LYS A 108 6.13 12.50 -15.79
C LYS A 108 4.82 12.19 -15.09
N VAL A 109 4.00 13.23 -14.90
CA VAL A 109 2.60 13.10 -14.51
C VAL A 109 1.71 13.82 -15.52
N SER A 110 0.69 13.11 -15.99
CA SER A 110 -0.39 13.67 -16.80
C SER A 110 -1.74 13.45 -16.10
N VAL A 111 -2.67 14.37 -16.27
CA VAL A 111 -4.04 14.32 -15.75
C VAL A 111 -4.99 14.61 -16.89
N ASP A 112 -5.91 13.70 -17.17
CA ASP A 112 -6.86 13.77 -18.29
C ASP A 112 -6.16 14.08 -19.63
N GLY A 113 -4.97 13.47 -19.82
CA GLY A 113 -4.12 13.65 -21.00
C GLY A 113 -3.29 14.95 -21.03
N ILE A 114 -3.48 15.84 -20.06
CA ILE A 114 -2.72 17.10 -19.95
C ILE A 114 -1.48 16.86 -19.08
N ASN A 115 -0.31 17.21 -19.59
CA ASN A 115 0.94 17.10 -18.85
C ASN A 115 1.00 18.13 -17.72
N VAL A 116 1.10 17.67 -16.47
CA VAL A 116 1.25 18.53 -15.28
C VAL A 116 2.71 18.82 -15.01
N PHE A 117 3.56 17.81 -15.06
CA PHE A 117 5.00 17.99 -15.13
C PHE A 117 5.67 16.89 -15.95
N ALA A 118 6.79 17.24 -16.55
CA ALA A 118 7.71 16.30 -17.17
C ALA A 118 9.13 16.63 -16.75
N ARG A 119 9.90 15.58 -16.51
CA ARG A 119 11.30 15.67 -16.17
C ARG A 119 12.12 14.77 -17.07
N HIS A 120 13.26 15.28 -17.51
CA HIS A 120 14.33 14.51 -18.15
C HIS A 120 15.65 14.81 -17.43
N HIS A 121 16.28 13.80 -16.86
CA HIS A 121 17.46 13.92 -15.98
C HIS A 121 17.22 14.95 -14.84
N SER A 122 18.01 16.06 -14.84
CA SER A 122 17.91 17.12 -13.84
C SER A 122 16.91 18.21 -14.18
N GLN A 123 16.34 18.24 -15.37
CA GLN A 123 15.48 19.31 -15.86
C GLN A 123 14.01 18.97 -15.63
N VAL A 124 13.32 19.70 -14.78
CA VAL A 124 11.89 19.57 -14.49
C VAL A 124 11.15 20.74 -15.12
N ARG A 125 10.13 20.43 -15.92
CA ARG A 125 9.22 21.41 -16.51
C ARG A 125 7.82 21.23 -15.95
N LEU A 126 7.24 22.30 -15.39
CA LEU A 126 5.87 22.35 -14.87
C LEU A 126 4.94 22.96 -15.92
N GLY A 127 4.10 22.14 -16.54
CA GLY A 127 3.20 22.60 -17.60
C GLY A 127 3.95 23.37 -18.69
N SER A 128 3.49 24.59 -18.99
CA SER A 128 4.14 25.53 -19.95
C SER A 128 4.89 26.68 -19.27
N GLU A 129 4.89 26.79 -17.94
CA GLU A 129 5.16 28.06 -17.26
C GLU A 129 6.48 28.11 -16.48
N ALA A 130 6.99 26.99 -16.00
CA ALA A 130 8.19 26.99 -15.17
C ALA A 130 9.11 25.80 -15.48
N GLU A 131 10.41 26.08 -15.43
CA GLU A 131 11.46 25.08 -15.55
C GLU A 131 12.49 25.29 -14.44
N PHE A 132 12.94 24.20 -13.80
CA PHE A 132 13.94 24.26 -12.74
C PHE A 132 14.82 22.99 -12.74
N GLY A 133 15.99 23.12 -12.14
CA GLY A 133 16.91 22.03 -11.91
C GLY A 133 16.57 21.27 -10.65
N LEU A 134 16.58 19.93 -10.70
CA LEU A 134 16.46 19.04 -9.55
C LEU A 134 17.55 17.98 -9.60
N ASP A 135 18.12 17.64 -8.43
CA ASP A 135 19.08 16.55 -8.33
C ASP A 135 18.50 15.25 -8.93
N TRP A 136 19.26 14.59 -9.77
CA TRP A 136 18.82 13.39 -10.50
C TRP A 136 18.59 12.15 -9.62
N HIS A 137 19.00 12.19 -8.32
CA HIS A 137 18.72 11.17 -7.33
C HIS A 137 17.48 11.49 -6.45
N VAL A 138 16.76 12.58 -6.75
CA VAL A 138 15.59 13.04 -5.99
C VAL A 138 14.35 12.97 -6.87
N PHE A 139 13.29 12.30 -6.43
CA PHE A 139 12.00 12.25 -7.12
C PHE A 139 11.36 13.64 -7.19
N ALA A 140 10.79 13.98 -8.34
CA ALA A 140 10.12 15.28 -8.50
C ALA A 140 8.73 15.29 -7.83
N LEU A 141 7.96 14.20 -7.95
CA LEU A 141 6.61 14.13 -7.41
C LEU A 141 6.51 14.50 -5.92
N PRO A 142 7.34 13.96 -4.98
CA PRO A 142 7.26 14.35 -3.58
C PRO A 142 7.65 15.79 -3.28
N VAL A 143 8.57 16.38 -4.06
CA VAL A 143 9.17 17.68 -3.74
C VAL A 143 8.49 18.88 -4.42
N ILE A 144 7.71 18.63 -5.47
CA ILE A 144 6.93 19.69 -6.11
C ILE A 144 5.85 20.15 -5.13
N ASN A 145 5.92 21.44 -4.76
CA ASN A 145 4.94 22.05 -3.86
C ASN A 145 3.59 22.26 -4.54
N ASP A 146 2.53 22.22 -3.74
CA ASP A 146 1.19 22.50 -4.20
C ASP A 146 1.05 23.99 -4.54
N SER A 147 0.67 24.25 -5.78
CA SER A 147 0.28 25.54 -6.29
C SER A 147 -0.96 25.35 -7.17
N PRO A 148 -1.68 26.39 -7.58
CA PRO A 148 -2.85 26.21 -8.43
C PRO A 148 -2.65 25.28 -9.63
N PRO A 149 -1.54 25.35 -10.41
CA PRO A 149 -1.30 24.45 -11.53
C PRO A 149 -0.90 23.03 -11.11
N THR A 150 -0.36 22.81 -9.90
CA THR A 150 0.13 21.51 -9.41
C THR A 150 -0.79 20.84 -8.39
N ARG A 151 -1.96 21.41 -8.10
CA ARG A 151 -2.92 20.90 -7.09
C ARG A 151 -3.33 19.44 -7.35
N SER A 152 -3.37 19.02 -8.61
CA SER A 152 -3.64 17.64 -8.98
C SER A 152 -2.56 16.66 -8.52
N LEU A 153 -1.31 17.11 -8.33
CA LEU A 153 -0.22 16.25 -7.85
C LEU A 153 -0.45 15.80 -6.40
N HIS A 154 -1.06 16.67 -5.57
CA HIS A 154 -1.41 16.30 -4.21
C HIS A 154 -2.38 15.11 -4.17
N GLN A 155 -3.42 15.14 -5.00
CA GLN A 155 -4.37 14.03 -5.10
C GLN A 155 -3.69 12.72 -5.52
N LEU A 156 -2.73 12.78 -6.44
CA LEU A 156 -1.94 11.60 -6.81
C LEU A 156 -1.04 11.12 -5.67
N LYS A 157 -0.33 12.05 -4.98
CA LYS A 157 0.49 11.70 -3.81
C LYS A 157 -0.34 11.01 -2.74
N ASP A 158 -1.47 11.59 -2.37
CA ASP A 158 -2.37 11.02 -1.35
C ASP A 158 -2.90 9.65 -1.78
N TYR A 159 -3.27 9.50 -3.04
CA TYR A 159 -3.71 8.23 -3.59
C TYR A 159 -2.62 7.16 -3.50
N LEU A 160 -1.40 7.47 -3.95
CA LEU A 160 -0.27 6.54 -3.85
C LEU A 160 0.06 6.20 -2.39
N ALA A 161 0.04 7.20 -1.51
CA ALA A 161 0.30 7.02 -0.08
C ALA A 161 -0.76 6.14 0.60
N SER A 162 -2.02 6.21 0.14
CA SER A 162 -3.15 5.45 0.68
C SER A 162 -3.20 3.99 0.25
N ILE A 163 -2.40 3.58 -0.73
CA ILE A 163 -2.30 2.17 -1.14
C ILE A 163 -1.92 1.32 0.07
N VAL A 164 -2.72 0.31 0.39
CA VAL A 164 -2.43 -0.64 1.47
C VAL A 164 -1.78 -1.88 0.87
N LEU A 165 -0.59 -2.21 1.35
CA LEU A 165 0.16 -3.40 0.94
C LEU A 165 0.36 -4.29 2.16
N LEU A 166 -0.24 -5.47 2.14
CA LEU A 166 -0.18 -6.41 3.25
C LEU A 166 0.41 -7.76 2.82
N THR A 167 1.14 -8.34 3.73
CA THR A 167 1.62 -9.73 3.67
C THR A 167 1.48 -10.31 5.08
N PRO A 168 0.24 -10.55 5.54
CA PRO A 168 -0.01 -10.94 6.91
C PRO A 168 0.78 -12.19 7.29
N ILE A 169 1.34 -12.18 8.50
CA ILE A 169 1.98 -13.34 9.12
C ILE A 169 1.16 -13.68 10.37
N PRO A 170 0.11 -14.50 10.26
CA PRO A 170 -0.85 -14.72 11.35
C PRO A 170 -0.20 -15.16 12.66
N ARG A 171 0.89 -15.91 12.59
CA ARG A 171 1.67 -16.35 13.77
C ARG A 171 2.34 -15.20 14.52
N GLN A 172 2.53 -14.03 13.89
CA GLN A 172 3.06 -12.82 14.52
C GLN A 172 1.96 -11.90 15.02
N MET A 173 0.72 -12.12 14.60
CA MET A 173 -0.43 -11.39 15.08
C MET A 173 -0.78 -11.86 16.49
N ASN A 174 -0.64 -10.97 17.45
CA ASN A 174 -1.07 -11.19 18.83
C ASN A 174 -2.23 -10.27 19.20
N GLY A 175 -2.97 -10.64 20.25
CA GLY A 175 -4.11 -9.87 20.75
C GLY A 175 -3.74 -8.73 21.70
N PHE A 176 -2.47 -8.62 22.10
CA PHE A 176 -2.04 -7.59 23.05
C PHE A 176 -1.71 -6.26 22.36
N SER A 177 -2.16 -5.17 22.95
CA SER A 177 -1.82 -3.81 22.55
C SER A 177 -1.43 -2.95 23.75
N SER A 178 -0.23 -2.37 23.72
CA SER A 178 0.20 -1.38 24.74
C SER A 178 -0.33 0.01 24.43
N GLN A 179 -0.46 0.36 23.15
CA GLN A 179 -0.94 1.65 22.67
C GLN A 179 -1.73 1.47 21.36
N PRO A 180 -2.72 2.36 21.08
CA PRO A 180 -3.41 2.36 19.80
C PRO A 180 -2.48 2.79 18.66
N SER A 181 -2.61 2.18 17.48
CA SER A 181 -1.89 2.54 16.25
C SER A 181 -2.88 2.76 15.11
N VAL A 182 -2.68 3.80 14.32
CA VAL A 182 -3.57 4.09 13.18
C VAL A 182 -3.13 3.34 11.92
N GLU A 183 -1.84 3.06 11.78
CA GLU A 183 -1.27 2.43 10.60
C GLU A 183 -1.00 0.95 10.85
N LEU A 184 -1.62 0.10 10.00
CA LEU A 184 -1.39 -1.34 10.01
C LEU A 184 -0.06 -1.63 9.32
N VAL A 185 0.87 -2.31 10.01
CA VAL A 185 2.14 -2.72 9.42
C VAL A 185 1.94 -3.85 8.42
N GLU A 186 2.90 -4.02 7.51
CA GLU A 186 2.80 -4.93 6.36
C GLU A 186 2.51 -6.39 6.76
N ASP A 187 3.10 -6.87 7.86
CA ASP A 187 2.91 -8.24 8.36
C ASP A 187 1.70 -8.39 9.28
N ALA A 188 0.99 -7.29 9.54
CA ALA A 188 -0.16 -7.20 10.45
C ALA A 188 0.16 -7.56 11.92
N SER A 189 1.42 -7.55 12.35
CA SER A 189 1.81 -7.88 13.73
C SER A 189 1.22 -6.93 14.77
N ASN A 190 0.90 -5.67 14.38
CA ASN A 190 0.28 -4.67 15.23
C ASN A 190 -1.26 -4.62 15.12
N PHE A 191 -1.91 -5.68 14.63
CA PHE A 191 -3.35 -5.72 14.38
C PHE A 191 -4.18 -5.29 15.59
N ALA A 192 -3.88 -5.81 16.79
CA ALA A 192 -4.60 -5.45 18.02
C ALA A 192 -4.53 -3.95 18.34
N SER A 193 -3.38 -3.32 18.10
CA SER A 193 -3.20 -1.87 18.25
C SER A 193 -4.03 -1.06 17.25
N CYS A 194 -4.15 -1.56 16.01
CA CYS A 194 -4.94 -0.92 14.97
C CYS A 194 -6.45 -1.07 15.21
N LEU A 195 -6.89 -2.26 15.62
CA LEU A 195 -8.29 -2.49 15.96
C LEU A 195 -8.71 -1.65 17.17
N ARG A 196 -7.85 -1.55 18.19
CA ARG A 196 -8.04 -0.65 19.33
C ARG A 196 -8.22 0.81 18.88
N ALA A 197 -7.32 1.30 18.01
CA ALA A 197 -7.40 2.66 17.50
C ALA A 197 -8.68 2.91 16.69
N LEU A 198 -9.12 1.93 15.89
CA LEU A 198 -10.37 2.01 15.13
C LEU A 198 -11.56 2.19 16.06
N PHE A 199 -11.68 1.36 17.09
CA PHE A 199 -12.80 1.41 18.03
C PHE A 199 -12.78 2.67 18.91
N GLU A 200 -11.61 3.13 19.36
CA GLU A 200 -11.48 4.34 20.17
C GLU A 200 -11.78 5.61 19.37
N LYS A 201 -11.36 5.69 18.10
CA LYS A 201 -11.44 6.91 17.28
C LYS A 201 -12.68 6.96 16.39
N LYS A 202 -13.22 5.80 15.99
CA LYS A 202 -14.32 5.66 15.05
C LYS A 202 -15.32 4.60 15.54
N PRO A 203 -16.13 4.89 16.57
CA PRO A 203 -17.07 3.91 17.15
C PRO A 203 -18.05 3.33 16.11
N ALA A 204 -18.44 4.11 15.09
CA ALA A 204 -19.30 3.63 14.01
C ALA A 204 -18.67 2.48 13.21
N ALA A 205 -17.34 2.41 13.13
CA ALA A 205 -16.63 1.33 12.46
C ALA A 205 -16.79 -0.03 13.16
N TYR A 206 -17.12 -0.04 14.46
CA TYR A 206 -17.39 -1.28 15.17
C TYR A 206 -18.57 -2.06 14.56
N GLY A 207 -19.66 -1.37 14.23
CA GLY A 207 -20.81 -2.02 13.59
C GLY A 207 -20.48 -2.64 12.25
N ALA A 208 -19.74 -1.91 11.41
CA ALA A 208 -19.30 -2.44 10.11
C ALA A 208 -18.30 -3.60 10.25
N PHE A 209 -17.43 -3.55 11.26
CA PHE A 209 -16.50 -4.64 11.57
C PHE A 209 -17.25 -5.89 12.07
N ASP A 210 -18.18 -5.71 13.00
CA ASP A 210 -18.99 -6.79 13.58
C ASP A 210 -19.83 -7.50 12.52
N GLU A 211 -20.46 -6.73 11.62
CA GLU A 211 -21.22 -7.26 10.49
C GLU A 211 -20.33 -8.08 9.55
N ALA A 212 -19.18 -7.52 9.14
CA ALA A 212 -18.27 -8.18 8.25
C ALA A 212 -17.66 -9.48 8.83
N ILE A 213 -17.33 -9.50 10.12
CA ILE A 213 -16.76 -10.70 10.74
C ILE A 213 -17.80 -11.81 10.92
N ARG A 214 -19.07 -11.47 11.20
CA ARG A 214 -20.17 -12.43 11.29
C ARG A 214 -20.49 -13.12 9.97
N GLU A 215 -20.31 -12.41 8.84
CA GLU A 215 -20.44 -13.02 7.52
C GLU A 215 -19.36 -14.07 7.25
N LEU A 216 -18.14 -13.86 7.79
CA LEU A 216 -16.98 -14.73 7.57
C LEU A 216 -16.89 -15.87 8.59
N ILE A 217 -17.34 -15.64 9.82
CA ILE A 217 -17.30 -16.58 10.95
C ILE A 217 -18.69 -16.62 11.59
N PRO A 218 -19.58 -17.55 11.17
CA PRO A 218 -20.98 -17.56 11.59
C PRO A 218 -21.22 -17.74 13.09
N ASP A 219 -20.33 -18.40 13.81
CA ASP A 219 -20.38 -18.63 15.26
C ASP A 219 -19.69 -17.52 16.09
N PHE A 220 -19.17 -16.47 15.44
CA PHE A 220 -18.64 -15.30 16.13
C PHE A 220 -19.77 -14.52 16.85
N GLU A 221 -19.57 -14.25 18.13
CA GLU A 221 -20.53 -13.49 18.96
C GLU A 221 -20.03 -12.10 19.33
N ALA A 222 -18.77 -11.99 19.79
CA ALA A 222 -18.22 -10.72 20.22
C ALA A 222 -16.69 -10.67 20.16
N ILE A 223 -16.15 -9.46 20.08
CA ILE A 223 -14.75 -9.16 20.36
C ILE A 223 -14.67 -8.06 21.39
N GLU A 224 -13.85 -8.26 22.40
CA GLU A 224 -13.67 -7.33 23.51
C GLU A 224 -12.19 -6.95 23.65
N ASN A 225 -11.95 -5.72 24.07
CA ASN A 225 -10.62 -5.20 24.32
C ASN A 225 -10.41 -5.03 25.83
N VAL A 226 -10.08 -6.12 26.50
CA VAL A 226 -10.05 -6.24 27.97
C VAL A 226 -8.78 -5.61 28.54
N GLU A 227 -8.88 -4.96 29.68
CA GLU A 227 -7.73 -4.38 30.37
C GLU A 227 -6.73 -5.44 30.84
N ARG A 228 -5.46 -5.23 30.53
CA ARG A 228 -4.36 -6.09 30.96
C ARG A 228 -3.17 -5.24 31.42
N GLY A 229 -3.09 -5.06 32.72
CA GLY A 229 -2.10 -4.14 33.32
C GLY A 229 -2.54 -2.66 33.22
N LYS A 230 -1.59 -1.74 33.41
CA LYS A 230 -1.89 -0.31 33.54
C LYS A 230 -2.40 0.34 32.25
N ASP A 231 -1.76 0.04 31.13
CA ASP A 231 -2.05 0.68 29.84
C ASP A 231 -2.33 -0.34 28.72
N GLY A 232 -2.14 -1.64 29.02
CA GLY A 232 -2.29 -2.74 28.07
C GLY A 232 -3.77 -3.15 27.89
N ARG A 233 -4.06 -3.66 26.70
CA ARG A 233 -5.34 -4.27 26.34
C ARG A 233 -5.06 -5.61 25.67
N GLN A 234 -5.95 -6.58 25.92
CA GLN A 234 -5.94 -7.89 25.29
C GLN A 234 -7.24 -8.11 24.52
N LEU A 235 -7.16 -8.50 23.28
CA LEU A 235 -8.32 -8.90 22.49
C LEU A 235 -8.79 -10.29 22.95
N MET A 236 -10.07 -10.34 23.33
CA MET A 236 -10.79 -11.57 23.66
C MET A 236 -11.88 -11.78 22.62
N VAL A 237 -12.02 -13.00 22.13
CA VAL A 237 -13.02 -13.36 21.11
C VAL A 237 -13.98 -14.38 21.69
N THR A 238 -15.27 -14.13 21.56
CA THR A 238 -16.35 -15.01 22.03
C THR A 238 -17.03 -15.65 20.84
N PHE A 239 -17.20 -16.96 20.92
CA PHE A 239 -17.91 -17.78 19.94
C PHE A 239 -19.10 -18.48 20.61
N GLY A 240 -20.16 -18.69 19.83
CA GLY A 240 -21.28 -19.53 20.20
C GLY A 240 -20.88 -21.00 20.20
N GLY A 241 -21.29 -21.71 21.20
CA GLY A 241 -21.06 -23.17 21.29
C GLY A 241 -22.04 -23.97 20.43
N PRO A 242 -21.76 -25.28 20.26
CA PRO A 242 -22.63 -26.17 19.51
C PRO A 242 -24.05 -26.18 20.10
N GLY A 243 -25.05 -25.91 19.24
CA GLY A 243 -26.46 -25.88 19.66
C GLY A 243 -26.95 -24.56 20.25
N GLY A 244 -26.11 -23.54 20.40
CA GLY A 244 -26.47 -22.20 20.83
C GLY A 244 -26.73 -22.08 22.37
N GLU A 245 -26.39 -23.07 23.15
CA GLU A 245 -26.66 -23.10 24.59
C GLU A 245 -25.52 -22.53 25.46
N THR A 246 -24.28 -22.51 24.93
CA THR A 246 -23.10 -22.04 25.68
C THR A 246 -22.18 -21.26 24.78
N SER A 247 -21.69 -20.11 25.27
CA SER A 247 -20.62 -19.34 24.60
C SER A 247 -19.28 -19.61 25.27
N PHE A 248 -18.19 -19.53 24.54
CA PHE A 248 -16.85 -19.61 25.08
C PHE A 248 -15.99 -18.47 24.56
N THR A 249 -15.11 -17.97 25.42
CA THR A 249 -14.23 -16.85 25.12
C THR A 249 -12.77 -17.31 25.13
N ILE A 250 -12.03 -16.94 24.10
CA ILE A 250 -10.59 -17.25 23.97
C ILE A 250 -9.78 -15.98 23.70
N GLU A 251 -8.49 -16.00 24.00
CA GLU A 251 -7.58 -14.94 23.57
C GLU A 251 -7.43 -14.98 22.04
N PHE A 252 -7.33 -13.80 21.41
CA PHE A 252 -7.11 -13.67 19.96
C PHE A 252 -5.91 -14.50 19.47
N ASP A 253 -4.89 -14.64 20.33
CA ASP A 253 -3.68 -15.42 20.05
C ASP A 253 -3.99 -16.90 19.74
N ALA A 254 -5.04 -17.45 20.35
CA ALA A 254 -5.48 -18.84 20.20
C ALA A 254 -6.25 -19.11 18.90
N LEU A 255 -6.61 -18.06 18.15
CA LEU A 255 -7.27 -18.21 16.85
C LEU A 255 -6.36 -18.89 15.83
N SER A 256 -6.98 -19.64 14.91
CA SER A 256 -6.29 -20.21 13.77
C SER A 256 -5.74 -19.14 12.82
N ASP A 257 -4.74 -19.48 12.01
CA ASP A 257 -4.14 -18.58 11.01
C ASP A 257 -5.21 -18.04 10.02
N GLY A 258 -6.20 -18.88 9.67
CA GLY A 258 -7.29 -18.48 8.76
C GLY A 258 -8.24 -17.48 9.40
N GLU A 259 -8.67 -17.72 10.63
CA GLU A 259 -9.54 -16.80 11.38
C GLU A 259 -8.87 -15.43 11.53
N LYS A 260 -7.58 -15.38 11.91
CA LYS A 260 -6.82 -14.13 11.98
C LYS A 260 -6.83 -13.35 10.67
N CYS A 261 -6.77 -14.04 9.52
CA CYS A 261 -6.89 -13.39 8.20
C CYS A 261 -8.28 -12.82 7.97
N PHE A 262 -9.36 -13.47 8.44
CA PHE A 262 -10.72 -12.93 8.37
C PHE A 262 -10.87 -11.66 9.20
N PHE A 263 -10.28 -11.61 10.39
CA PHE A 263 -10.25 -10.39 11.20
C PHE A 263 -9.57 -9.22 10.49
N ILE A 264 -8.46 -9.47 9.74
CA ILE A 264 -7.83 -8.43 8.91
C ILE A 264 -8.79 -7.97 7.80
N ALA A 265 -9.47 -8.89 7.12
CA ALA A 265 -10.40 -8.54 6.05
C ALA A 265 -11.55 -7.67 6.57
N ALA A 266 -12.16 -8.04 7.69
CA ALA A 266 -13.21 -7.27 8.35
C ALA A 266 -12.71 -5.88 8.80
N TYR A 267 -11.49 -5.81 9.37
CA TYR A 267 -10.86 -4.54 9.73
C TYR A 267 -10.68 -3.60 8.54
N LEU A 268 -10.17 -4.12 7.41
CA LEU A 268 -9.98 -3.31 6.20
C LEU A 268 -11.32 -2.81 5.66
N GLN A 269 -12.33 -3.66 5.61
CA GLN A 269 -13.68 -3.28 5.17
C GLN A 269 -14.26 -2.17 6.06
N ALA A 270 -14.19 -2.32 7.39
CA ALA A 270 -14.65 -1.32 8.35
C ALA A 270 -13.84 0.00 8.26
N SER A 271 -12.54 -0.08 8.00
CA SER A 271 -11.65 1.10 7.89
C SER A 271 -11.96 1.95 6.66
N ILE A 272 -12.42 1.32 5.57
CA ILE A 272 -12.79 2.00 4.31
C ILE A 272 -14.19 2.62 4.42
N ALA A 273 -15.11 1.94 5.14
CA ALA A 273 -16.50 2.39 5.32
C ALA A 273 -16.64 3.57 6.30
N ALA A 274 -15.67 3.78 7.19
CA ALA A 274 -15.65 4.81 8.24
C ALA A 274 -14.79 6.01 7.88
#